data_a9d947ccd6e48729531e117ac1bf5767
#
_entry.id   a9d947ccd6e48729531e117ac1bf5767
#
_cell.length_a   1.000
_cell.length_b   1.000
_cell.length_c   1.000
_cell.angle_alpha   90.00
_cell.angle_beta   90.00
_cell.angle_gamma   90.00
#
_symmetry.space_group_name_H-M   'P 1'
#
loop_
_entity.id
_entity.type
_entity.pdbx_description
1 polymer ?
#
loop_
_entity_poly.entity_id
_entity_poly.type
_entity_poly.pdbx_seq_one_letter_code
_entity_poly.pdbx_strand_id
1 'polypeptide(L)'
;MALLVMRFSAFAFCLLLIEPVGAQVVVPAPPVEDARPEFSEFLTTLREQALAAGVTAAVLDNALTGLEPLEVVVERDRSQAEVVLTIDQYVQRRLTRTFVRAAVEKHRAHRAELSAIAKKYGVPSSVIVAIWGMESNFGRFTGTRPTIQALATLAWEGRRRAFFTAEFINAMQILDKGYIELDRMKGSWAGAMGQTQFMPSSYLAHAQDYDGDGRRDIWNTLPDVFASIANYLTAYGWKNDQTWGREVKIPAGGATQLAASVGFRQSGCRAARELTVPVSLAKWQSLGVRTAAGETLPKVDRSASLLRAGAKSYLVYNNYDSLLGYNCAHAYALAVGLLSDRIN
;
A
#
# COMPACT_ATOMS: atom_id res chain seq x y z
N MET A 1 -62.91 63.56 -39.38
CA MET A 1 -62.75 64.36 -38.13
C MET A 1 -63.09 63.52 -36.99
N ALA A 2 -62.14 62.84 -36.36
CA ALA A 2 -62.35 61.95 -35.19
C ALA A 2 -61.37 62.37 -34.09
N LEU A 3 -61.91 62.78 -32.95
CA LEU A 3 -61.17 63.25 -31.79
C LEU A 3 -60.60 62.00 -31.05
N LEU A 4 -59.31 62.02 -30.81
CA LEU A 4 -58.58 61.03 -30.00
C LEU A 4 -58.56 61.46 -28.53
N VAL A 5 -59.22 60.73 -27.66
CA VAL A 5 -59.24 60.96 -26.20
C VAL A 5 -58.07 60.17 -25.57
N MET A 6 -57.08 60.89 -25.07
CA MET A 6 -55.98 60.30 -24.28
C MET A 6 -56.44 60.08 -22.82
N ARG A 7 -56.41 58.82 -22.38
CA ARG A 7 -56.59 58.47 -20.95
C ARG A 7 -55.21 58.41 -20.28
N PHE A 8 -55.00 59.27 -19.30
CA PHE A 8 -53.85 59.22 -18.36
C PHE A 8 -54.13 58.14 -17.29
N SER A 9 -53.29 57.09 -17.25
CA SER A 9 -53.26 56.16 -16.11
C SER A 9 -52.17 56.58 -15.13
N ALA A 10 -52.57 56.86 -13.91
CA ALA A 10 -51.65 57.15 -12.82
C ALA A 10 -50.96 55.86 -12.37
N PHE A 11 -49.65 55.83 -12.48
CA PHE A 11 -48.82 54.79 -11.90
C PHE A 11 -48.54 55.16 -10.43
N ALA A 12 -49.07 54.36 -9.51
CA ALA A 12 -48.73 54.41 -8.08
C ALA A 12 -47.37 53.78 -7.90
N PHE A 13 -46.37 54.57 -7.47
CA PHE A 13 -45.01 54.09 -7.13
C PHE A 13 -45.04 53.50 -5.73
N CYS A 14 -45.05 52.18 -5.64
CA CYS A 14 -44.92 51.43 -4.37
C CYS A 14 -43.44 51.39 -3.97
N LEU A 15 -43.01 52.18 -2.99
CA LEU A 15 -41.68 52.08 -2.38
C LEU A 15 -41.63 50.82 -1.56
N LEU A 16 -40.95 49.77 -2.09
CA LEU A 16 -40.53 48.61 -1.31
C LEU A 16 -39.32 49.02 -0.47
N LEU A 17 -39.52 49.14 0.84
CA LEU A 17 -38.44 49.21 1.79
C LEU A 17 -37.74 47.86 1.84
N ILE A 18 -36.54 47.80 1.27
CA ILE A 18 -35.63 46.64 1.40
C ILE A 18 -34.95 46.78 2.77
N GLU A 19 -35.36 45.97 3.74
CA GLU A 19 -34.61 45.82 4.98
C GLU A 19 -33.26 45.10 4.68
N PRO A 20 -32.16 45.56 5.27
CA PRO A 20 -30.88 44.89 5.08
C PRO A 20 -30.95 43.50 5.78
N VAL A 21 -30.87 42.42 5.02
CA VAL A 21 -30.65 41.07 5.54
C VAL A 21 -29.29 41.09 6.26
N GLY A 22 -29.35 41.09 7.60
CA GLY A 22 -28.17 40.98 8.41
C GLY A 22 -27.43 39.70 8.05
N ALA A 23 -26.19 39.83 7.58
CA ALA A 23 -25.28 38.70 7.39
C ALA A 23 -25.11 37.98 8.75
N GLN A 24 -25.73 36.82 8.88
CA GLN A 24 -25.43 35.92 10.00
C GLN A 24 -23.98 35.49 9.86
N VAL A 25 -23.14 35.97 10.76
CA VAL A 25 -21.79 35.45 10.93
C VAL A 25 -21.96 33.98 11.36
N VAL A 26 -21.75 33.07 10.42
CA VAL A 26 -21.64 31.64 10.74
C VAL A 26 -20.36 31.50 11.56
N VAL A 27 -20.48 31.50 12.87
CA VAL A 27 -19.40 31.09 13.77
C VAL A 27 -19.15 29.61 13.44
N PRO A 28 -17.95 29.25 13.00
CA PRO A 28 -17.64 27.83 12.83
C PRO A 28 -17.91 27.13 14.15
N ALA A 29 -18.66 26.04 14.12
CA ALA A 29 -18.82 25.19 15.29
C ALA A 29 -17.44 24.89 15.88
N PRO A 30 -17.23 24.96 17.20
CA PRO A 30 -15.98 24.57 17.80
C PRO A 30 -15.67 23.15 17.29
N PRO A 31 -14.40 22.81 17.03
CA PRO A 31 -14.04 21.47 16.65
C PRO A 31 -14.66 20.53 17.68
N VAL A 32 -15.43 19.56 17.20
CA VAL A 32 -15.94 18.48 18.05
C VAL A 32 -14.70 17.87 18.68
N GLU A 33 -14.49 18.14 19.95
CA GLU A 33 -13.43 17.56 20.74
C GLU A 33 -13.68 16.06 20.66
N ASP A 34 -12.80 15.37 19.96
CA ASP A 34 -12.88 13.93 19.69
C ASP A 34 -13.00 13.26 21.05
N ALA A 35 -14.16 12.71 21.39
CA ALA A 35 -14.43 12.05 22.67
C ALA A 35 -13.66 10.73 22.78
N ARG A 36 -12.32 10.82 22.67
CA ARG A 36 -11.43 9.69 22.88
C ARG A 36 -11.34 9.42 24.39
N PRO A 37 -11.40 8.16 24.80
CA PRO A 37 -11.11 7.82 26.19
C PRO A 37 -9.68 8.22 26.55
N GLU A 38 -9.40 8.41 27.83
CA GLU A 38 -8.03 8.52 28.30
C GLU A 38 -7.21 7.32 27.82
N PHE A 39 -5.94 7.55 27.46
CA PHE A 39 -5.11 6.49 26.86
C PHE A 39 -4.93 5.29 27.79
N SER A 40 -4.81 5.53 29.09
CA SER A 40 -4.72 4.49 30.11
C SER A 40 -5.97 3.61 30.21
N GLU A 41 -7.16 4.22 30.08
CA GLU A 41 -8.43 3.51 30.01
C GLU A 41 -8.55 2.69 28.72
N PHE A 42 -8.11 3.24 27.61
CA PHE A 42 -8.07 2.52 26.34
C PHE A 42 -7.10 1.33 26.37
N LEU A 43 -5.95 1.46 27.03
CA LEU A 43 -5.01 0.35 27.24
C LEU A 43 -5.64 -0.82 28.03
N THR A 44 -6.51 -0.53 28.99
CA THR A 44 -7.28 -1.56 29.69
C THR A 44 -8.15 -2.36 28.73
N THR A 45 -8.86 -1.67 27.83
CA THR A 45 -9.67 -2.30 26.80
C THR A 45 -8.81 -3.15 25.83
N LEU A 46 -7.66 -2.64 25.41
CA LEU A 46 -6.73 -3.39 24.54
C LEU A 46 -6.20 -4.65 25.25
N ARG A 47 -5.88 -4.53 26.53
CA ARG A 47 -5.42 -5.67 27.37
C ARG A 47 -6.49 -6.77 27.44
N GLU A 48 -7.74 -6.42 27.72
CA GLU A 48 -8.85 -7.37 27.77
C GLU A 48 -9.03 -8.11 26.43
N GLN A 49 -8.99 -7.37 25.31
CA GLN A 49 -9.12 -7.97 23.98
C GLN A 49 -7.94 -8.91 23.65
N ALA A 50 -6.72 -8.55 24.05
CA ALA A 50 -5.55 -9.38 23.83
C ALA A 50 -5.56 -10.64 24.71
N LEU A 51 -6.02 -10.55 25.97
CA LEU A 51 -6.25 -11.72 26.82
C LEU A 51 -7.29 -12.66 26.20
N ALA A 52 -8.40 -12.11 25.69
CA ALA A 52 -9.42 -12.89 25.01
C ALA A 52 -8.92 -13.56 23.73
N ALA A 53 -7.90 -12.99 23.09
CA ALA A 53 -7.20 -13.55 21.93
C ALA A 53 -6.07 -14.54 22.29
N GLY A 54 -5.91 -14.88 23.58
CA GLY A 54 -4.99 -15.89 24.08
C GLY A 54 -3.58 -15.42 24.40
N VAL A 55 -3.32 -14.09 24.43
CA VAL A 55 -2.03 -13.54 24.87
C VAL A 55 -1.92 -13.67 26.39
N THR A 56 -0.76 -14.06 26.91
CA THR A 56 -0.56 -14.22 28.35
C THR A 56 -0.54 -12.89 29.09
N ALA A 57 -1.03 -12.88 30.34
CA ALA A 57 -1.03 -11.69 31.18
C ALA A 57 0.38 -11.14 31.41
N ALA A 58 1.37 -12.02 31.60
CA ALA A 58 2.76 -11.62 31.85
C ALA A 58 3.35 -10.79 30.69
N VAL A 59 3.08 -11.18 29.43
CA VAL A 59 3.54 -10.45 28.26
C VAL A 59 2.83 -9.09 28.13
N LEU A 60 1.52 -9.06 28.42
CA LEU A 60 0.73 -7.83 28.39
C LEU A 60 1.21 -6.85 29.49
N ASP A 61 1.40 -7.32 30.70
CA ASP A 61 1.83 -6.48 31.81
C ASP A 61 3.22 -5.89 31.55
N ASN A 62 4.15 -6.69 30.98
CA ASN A 62 5.47 -6.20 30.57
C ASN A 62 5.40 -5.16 29.44
N ALA A 63 4.53 -5.35 28.46
CA ALA A 63 4.47 -4.50 27.26
C ALA A 63 3.65 -3.22 27.47
N LEU A 64 2.69 -3.21 28.40
CA LEU A 64 1.78 -2.07 28.61
C LEU A 64 2.17 -1.21 29.80
N THR A 65 3.04 -1.68 30.70
CA THR A 65 3.46 -0.90 31.86
C THR A 65 4.16 0.39 31.46
N GLY A 66 3.61 1.53 31.89
CA GLY A 66 4.17 2.85 31.58
C GLY A 66 4.10 3.25 30.12
N LEU A 67 3.23 2.61 29.33
CA LEU A 67 3.08 2.95 27.91
C LEU A 67 2.33 4.27 27.76
N GLU A 68 2.95 5.21 27.03
CA GLU A 68 2.39 6.51 26.71
C GLU A 68 2.14 6.62 25.19
N PRO A 69 1.18 7.45 24.73
CA PRO A 69 0.95 7.62 23.31
C PRO A 69 2.13 8.34 22.64
N LEU A 70 2.39 8.01 21.37
CA LEU A 70 3.40 8.67 20.56
C LEU A 70 2.78 9.81 19.75
N GLU A 71 2.92 11.06 20.20
CA GLU A 71 2.39 12.24 19.50
C GLU A 71 2.84 12.31 18.03
N VAL A 72 4.11 12.03 17.76
CA VAL A 72 4.64 11.99 16.39
C VAL A 72 3.94 10.98 15.48
N VAL A 73 3.35 9.93 16.05
CA VAL A 73 2.56 8.93 15.30
C VAL A 73 1.18 9.51 14.96
N VAL A 74 0.55 10.17 15.93
CA VAL A 74 -0.74 10.86 15.73
C VAL A 74 -0.60 11.96 14.67
N GLU A 75 0.42 12.81 14.79
CA GLU A 75 0.71 13.87 13.82
C GLU A 75 0.92 13.32 12.39
N ARG A 76 1.68 12.24 12.25
CA ARG A 76 1.89 11.59 10.95
C ARG A 76 0.63 10.97 10.39
N ASP A 77 -0.19 10.34 11.22
CA ASP A 77 -1.45 9.77 10.76
C ASP A 77 -2.43 10.86 10.28
N ARG A 78 -2.45 12.02 10.95
CA ARG A 78 -3.28 13.18 10.59
C ARG A 78 -2.72 13.96 9.40
N SER A 79 -1.39 14.09 9.32
CA SER A 79 -0.69 14.88 8.30
C SER A 79 -0.31 14.09 7.05
N GLN A 80 -0.86 12.91 6.82
CA GLN A 80 -0.72 12.21 5.53
C GLN A 80 -1.37 13.04 4.41
N ALA A 81 -0.89 14.28 4.25
CA ALA A 81 -1.05 15.04 3.03
C ALA A 81 -0.33 14.24 1.95
N GLU A 82 -1.11 13.57 1.14
CA GLU A 82 -0.64 12.84 -0.01
C GLU A 82 0.10 13.81 -0.93
N VAL A 83 1.41 13.81 -0.88
CA VAL A 83 2.19 14.27 -2.04
C VAL A 83 1.92 13.21 -3.09
N VAL A 84 0.85 13.41 -3.85
CA VAL A 84 0.43 12.49 -4.90
C VAL A 84 1.42 12.62 -6.05
N LEU A 85 2.52 11.86 -5.96
CA LEU A 85 3.42 11.70 -7.09
C LEU A 85 2.70 10.90 -8.17
N THR A 86 2.86 11.30 -9.42
CA THR A 86 2.48 10.43 -10.52
C THR A 86 3.33 9.14 -10.48
N ILE A 87 2.83 8.07 -11.08
CA ILE A 87 3.56 6.79 -11.14
C ILE A 87 4.97 7.01 -11.72
N ASP A 88 5.09 7.79 -12.81
CA ASP A 88 6.37 8.08 -13.46
C ASP A 88 7.33 8.85 -12.51
N GLN A 89 6.82 9.86 -11.81
CA GLN A 89 7.62 10.62 -10.83
C GLN A 89 8.11 9.73 -9.68
N TYR A 90 7.25 8.85 -9.19
CA TYR A 90 7.62 7.90 -8.15
C TYR A 90 8.73 6.95 -8.62
N VAL A 91 8.53 6.32 -9.79
CA VAL A 91 9.50 5.40 -10.39
C VAL A 91 10.84 6.10 -10.61
N GLN A 92 10.85 7.31 -11.20
CA GLN A 92 12.08 8.08 -11.43
C GLN A 92 12.83 8.42 -10.15
N ARG A 93 12.10 8.86 -9.12
CA ARG A 93 12.69 9.21 -7.81
C ARG A 93 13.23 7.99 -7.08
N ARG A 94 12.52 6.85 -7.20
CA ARG A 94 12.88 5.63 -6.46
C ARG A 94 13.96 4.82 -7.16
N LEU A 95 13.91 4.66 -8.48
CA LEU A 95 14.82 3.83 -9.26
C LEU A 95 16.01 4.64 -9.83
N THR A 96 16.73 5.35 -8.96
CA THR A 96 17.95 6.06 -9.33
C THR A 96 19.03 5.07 -9.76
N ARG A 97 20.01 5.53 -10.56
CA ARG A 97 21.17 4.70 -10.96
C ARG A 97 21.90 4.09 -9.76
N THR A 98 22.06 4.86 -8.69
CA THR A 98 22.70 4.37 -7.45
C THR A 98 21.89 3.26 -6.79
N PHE A 99 20.56 3.44 -6.69
CA PHE A 99 19.69 2.44 -6.10
C PHE A 99 19.66 1.13 -6.91
N VAL A 100 19.56 1.21 -8.24
CA VAL A 100 19.62 0.05 -9.13
C VAL A 100 20.97 -0.68 -9.01
N ARG A 101 22.09 0.07 -8.99
CA ARG A 101 23.42 -0.54 -8.80
C ARG A 101 23.51 -1.26 -7.45
N ALA A 102 23.04 -0.64 -6.36
CA ALA A 102 23.00 -1.30 -5.06
C ALA A 102 22.17 -2.59 -5.09
N ALA A 103 21.03 -2.61 -5.78
CA ALA A 103 20.21 -3.81 -5.93
C ALA A 103 20.98 -4.94 -6.65
N VAL A 104 21.68 -4.63 -7.73
CA VAL A 104 22.50 -5.60 -8.47
C VAL A 104 23.66 -6.12 -7.59
N GLU A 105 24.34 -5.25 -6.84
CA GLU A 105 25.41 -5.62 -5.92
C GLU A 105 24.90 -6.56 -4.81
N LYS A 106 23.74 -6.23 -4.20
CA LYS A 106 23.09 -7.07 -3.17
C LYS A 106 22.64 -8.41 -3.72
N HIS A 107 22.03 -8.44 -4.90
CA HIS A 107 21.66 -9.69 -5.56
C HIS A 107 22.87 -10.60 -5.80
N ARG A 108 23.98 -10.03 -6.24
CA ARG A 108 25.24 -10.77 -6.46
C ARG A 108 25.84 -11.28 -5.16
N ALA A 109 25.87 -10.43 -4.11
CA ALA A 109 26.43 -10.77 -2.80
C ALA A 109 25.71 -11.93 -2.11
N HIS A 110 24.39 -12.07 -2.31
CA HIS A 110 23.56 -13.11 -1.70
C HIS A 110 23.06 -14.16 -2.70
N ARG A 111 23.78 -14.33 -3.83
CA ARG A 111 23.34 -15.16 -4.95
C ARG A 111 23.01 -16.59 -4.56
N ALA A 112 23.81 -17.23 -3.72
CA ALA A 112 23.63 -18.63 -3.35
C ALA A 112 22.32 -18.83 -2.57
N GLU A 113 22.11 -18.04 -1.52
CA GLU A 113 20.90 -18.07 -0.69
C GLU A 113 19.64 -17.72 -1.49
N LEU A 114 19.70 -16.62 -2.23
CA LEU A 114 18.61 -16.17 -3.09
C LEU A 114 18.22 -17.21 -4.14
N SER A 115 19.20 -17.91 -4.75
CA SER A 115 18.92 -18.96 -5.74
C SER A 115 18.24 -20.18 -5.10
N ALA A 116 18.64 -20.58 -3.89
CA ALA A 116 18.01 -21.68 -3.17
C ALA A 116 16.56 -21.33 -2.79
N ILE A 117 16.33 -20.13 -2.29
CA ILE A 117 15.01 -19.63 -1.93
C ILE A 117 14.12 -19.48 -3.18
N ALA A 118 14.64 -18.87 -4.26
CA ALA A 118 13.92 -18.75 -5.53
C ALA A 118 13.47 -20.11 -6.08
N LYS A 119 14.33 -21.11 -5.99
CA LYS A 119 13.98 -22.49 -6.38
C LYS A 119 12.89 -23.09 -5.50
N LYS A 120 12.96 -22.87 -4.17
CA LYS A 120 11.98 -23.42 -3.21
C LYS A 120 10.60 -22.82 -3.38
N TYR A 121 10.51 -21.49 -3.55
CA TYR A 121 9.23 -20.77 -3.59
C TYR A 121 8.73 -20.45 -5.00
N GLY A 122 9.54 -20.65 -6.03
CA GLY A 122 9.16 -20.32 -7.41
C GLY A 122 9.10 -18.81 -7.70
N VAL A 123 9.74 -17.98 -6.85
CA VAL A 123 9.81 -16.53 -7.00
C VAL A 123 11.20 -16.13 -7.46
N PRO A 124 11.36 -15.39 -8.57
CA PRO A 124 12.69 -14.98 -9.04
C PRO A 124 13.46 -14.18 -7.98
N SER A 125 14.74 -14.49 -7.81
CA SER A 125 15.62 -13.81 -6.84
C SER A 125 15.69 -12.29 -7.05
N SER A 126 15.59 -11.84 -8.29
CA SER A 126 15.53 -10.41 -8.64
C SER A 126 14.28 -9.72 -8.08
N VAL A 127 13.14 -10.40 -8.02
CA VAL A 127 11.89 -9.87 -7.42
C VAL A 127 12.02 -9.78 -5.90
N ILE A 128 12.61 -10.81 -5.26
CA ILE A 128 12.85 -10.81 -3.82
C ILE A 128 13.74 -9.61 -3.43
N VAL A 129 14.84 -9.40 -4.13
CA VAL A 129 15.75 -8.28 -3.89
C VAL A 129 15.10 -6.93 -4.20
N ALA A 130 14.26 -6.87 -5.24
CA ALA A 130 13.54 -5.65 -5.57
C ALA A 130 12.59 -5.22 -4.42
N ILE A 131 11.82 -6.15 -3.86
CA ILE A 131 10.96 -5.89 -2.70
C ILE A 131 11.80 -5.49 -1.49
N TRP A 132 12.85 -6.25 -1.15
CA TRP A 132 13.75 -5.92 -0.04
C TRP A 132 14.32 -4.51 -0.15
N GLY A 133 14.74 -4.12 -1.36
CA GLY A 133 15.21 -2.76 -1.63
C GLY A 133 14.12 -1.71 -1.47
N MET A 134 12.94 -1.96 -1.99
CA MET A 134 11.81 -1.01 -1.93
C MET A 134 11.31 -0.81 -0.51
N GLU A 135 11.25 -1.84 0.30
CA GLU A 135 10.72 -1.79 1.67
C GLU A 135 11.70 -1.15 2.66
N SER A 136 12.94 -1.62 2.68
CA SER A 136 13.87 -1.26 3.75
C SER A 136 15.20 -0.68 3.24
N ASN A 137 15.32 -0.37 1.94
CA ASN A 137 16.61 0.00 1.33
C ASN A 137 17.70 -1.03 1.68
N PHE A 138 17.39 -2.30 1.44
CA PHE A 138 18.27 -3.45 1.71
C PHE A 138 18.65 -3.57 3.20
N GLY A 139 17.67 -3.43 4.08
CA GLY A 139 17.82 -3.54 5.53
C GLY A 139 18.35 -2.30 6.23
N ARG A 140 18.60 -1.18 5.53
CA ARG A 140 19.11 0.06 6.14
C ARG A 140 18.05 0.82 6.96
N PHE A 141 16.77 0.65 6.61
CA PHE A 141 15.64 1.35 7.22
C PHE A 141 14.54 0.36 7.56
N THR A 142 14.61 -0.21 8.75
CA THR A 142 13.64 -1.19 9.26
C THR A 142 12.59 -0.57 10.19
N GLY A 143 12.70 0.74 10.42
CA GLY A 143 11.93 1.46 11.42
C GLY A 143 12.63 1.55 12.77
N THR A 144 12.30 2.58 13.53
CA THR A 144 12.92 2.88 14.84
C THR A 144 11.90 3.04 15.96
N ARG A 145 10.60 2.93 15.65
CA ARG A 145 9.54 3.12 16.64
C ARG A 145 9.21 1.79 17.33
N PRO A 146 9.01 1.79 18.65
CA PRO A 146 8.47 0.62 19.34
C PRO A 146 7.12 0.25 18.71
N THR A 147 7.02 -0.95 18.15
CA THR A 147 5.86 -1.37 17.34
C THR A 147 4.58 -1.41 18.18
N ILE A 148 4.66 -1.95 19.41
CA ILE A 148 3.52 -2.05 20.33
C ILE A 148 2.97 -0.66 20.64
N GLN A 149 3.84 0.28 20.99
CA GLN A 149 3.45 1.65 21.32
C GLN A 149 2.84 2.39 20.11
N ALA A 150 3.43 2.22 18.92
CA ALA A 150 2.90 2.82 17.70
C ALA A 150 1.49 2.29 17.36
N LEU A 151 1.28 0.97 17.46
CA LEU A 151 -0.01 0.34 17.16
C LEU A 151 -1.07 0.70 18.21
N ALA A 152 -0.73 0.71 19.50
CA ALA A 152 -1.65 1.16 20.56
C ALA A 152 -2.07 2.62 20.36
N THR A 153 -1.12 3.50 20.01
CA THR A 153 -1.39 4.91 19.72
C THR A 153 -2.34 5.08 18.53
N LEU A 154 -2.12 4.35 17.43
CA LEU A 154 -2.97 4.42 16.23
C LEU A 154 -4.36 3.81 16.46
N ALA A 155 -4.47 2.76 17.27
CA ALA A 155 -5.75 2.21 17.68
C ALA A 155 -6.53 3.21 18.55
N TRP A 156 -5.85 3.87 19.46
CA TRP A 156 -6.44 4.91 20.33
C TRP A 156 -6.86 6.15 19.55
N GLU A 157 -6.04 6.62 18.60
CA GLU A 157 -6.35 7.77 17.74
C GLU A 157 -7.70 7.61 17.01
N GLY A 158 -8.09 6.40 16.65
CA GLY A 158 -9.46 6.03 16.33
C GLY A 158 -9.80 5.98 14.84
N ARG A 159 -9.08 6.69 13.96
CA ARG A 159 -9.40 6.79 12.52
C ARG A 159 -9.48 5.42 11.83
N ARG A 160 -8.64 4.46 12.25
CA ARG A 160 -8.63 3.07 11.78
C ARG A 160 -8.56 2.10 12.97
N ARG A 161 -9.33 2.38 14.02
CA ARG A 161 -9.28 1.67 15.31
C ARG A 161 -9.29 0.15 15.16
N ALA A 162 -10.31 -0.39 14.50
CA ALA A 162 -10.46 -1.83 14.36
C ALA A 162 -9.24 -2.49 13.70
N PHE A 163 -8.68 -1.87 12.67
CA PHE A 163 -7.48 -2.37 12.00
C PHE A 163 -6.26 -2.37 12.93
N PHE A 164 -5.97 -1.24 13.57
CA PHE A 164 -4.79 -1.15 14.44
C PHE A 164 -4.93 -1.93 15.74
N THR A 165 -6.15 -2.11 16.25
CA THR A 165 -6.41 -3.03 17.37
C THR A 165 -6.07 -4.47 17.00
N ALA A 166 -6.50 -4.94 15.81
CA ALA A 166 -6.16 -6.27 15.33
C ALA A 166 -4.64 -6.43 15.15
N GLU A 167 -3.96 -5.43 14.58
CA GLU A 167 -2.50 -5.46 14.40
C GLU A 167 -1.77 -5.42 15.74
N PHE A 168 -2.27 -4.66 16.72
CA PHE A 168 -1.74 -4.67 18.09
C PHE A 168 -1.82 -6.07 18.72
N ILE A 169 -2.99 -6.72 18.64
CA ILE A 169 -3.17 -8.09 19.18
C ILE A 169 -2.22 -9.07 18.48
N ASN A 170 -2.09 -9.00 17.17
CA ASN A 170 -1.14 -9.82 16.41
C ASN A 170 0.32 -9.57 16.85
N ALA A 171 0.69 -8.31 17.12
CA ALA A 171 2.02 -7.96 17.62
C ALA A 171 2.27 -8.55 19.03
N MET A 172 1.27 -8.50 19.91
CA MET A 172 1.35 -9.14 21.22
C MET A 172 1.49 -10.66 21.11
N GLN A 173 0.80 -11.31 20.18
CA GLN A 173 0.97 -12.76 19.92
C GLN A 173 2.37 -13.11 19.42
N ILE A 174 3.03 -12.24 18.65
CA ILE A 174 4.42 -12.41 18.21
C ILE A 174 5.36 -12.41 19.40
N LEU A 175 5.18 -11.48 20.34
CA LEU A 175 5.95 -11.43 21.60
C LEU A 175 5.68 -12.66 22.47
N ASP A 176 4.43 -13.05 22.61
CA ASP A 176 4.02 -14.18 23.45
C ASP A 176 4.60 -15.51 22.95
N LYS A 177 4.81 -15.64 21.65
CA LYS A 177 5.50 -16.79 21.03
C LYS A 177 7.03 -16.73 21.14
N GLY A 178 7.59 -15.64 21.68
CA GLY A 178 9.04 -15.48 21.84
C GLY A 178 9.80 -15.31 20.52
N TYR A 179 9.13 -14.92 19.43
CA TYR A 179 9.80 -14.71 18.15
C TYR A 179 10.73 -13.50 18.14
N ILE A 180 10.47 -12.52 19.02
CA ILE A 180 11.31 -11.34 19.21
C ILE A 180 11.11 -10.79 20.62
N GLU A 181 12.13 -10.16 21.17
CA GLU A 181 12.07 -9.44 22.45
C GLU A 181 11.39 -8.07 22.26
N LEU A 182 10.69 -7.59 23.30
CA LEU A 182 9.92 -6.35 23.28
C LEU A 182 10.76 -5.12 22.86
N ASP A 183 11.95 -4.97 23.41
CA ASP A 183 12.88 -3.86 23.16
C ASP A 183 13.44 -3.88 21.73
N ARG A 184 13.45 -5.04 21.08
CA ARG A 184 13.90 -5.27 19.72
C ARG A 184 12.75 -5.16 18.68
N MET A 185 11.49 -5.24 19.11
CA MET A 185 10.32 -5.17 18.25
C MET A 185 10.08 -3.74 17.77
N LYS A 186 10.90 -3.31 16.82
CA LYS A 186 10.85 -1.97 16.22
C LYS A 186 10.35 -2.04 14.78
N GLY A 187 9.68 -0.97 14.36
CA GLY A 187 9.11 -0.87 13.03
C GLY A 187 8.94 0.59 12.57
N SER A 188 8.15 0.76 11.54
CA SER A 188 7.72 2.06 11.03
C SER A 188 6.78 2.76 12.03
N TRP A 189 6.47 4.01 11.77
CA TRP A 189 5.48 4.76 12.56
C TRP A 189 4.08 4.13 12.52
N ALA A 190 3.78 3.33 11.49
CA ALA A 190 2.49 2.65 11.32
C ALA A 190 2.54 1.15 11.71
N GLY A 191 3.63 0.69 12.34
CA GLY A 191 3.72 -0.68 12.86
C GLY A 191 4.24 -1.72 11.87
N ALA A 192 4.69 -1.34 10.66
CA ALA A 192 5.34 -2.27 9.74
C ALA A 192 6.75 -2.61 10.22
N MET A 193 7.10 -3.91 10.23
CA MET A 193 8.24 -4.47 10.96
C MET A 193 9.34 -5.02 10.07
N GLY A 194 10.57 -4.88 10.55
CA GLY A 194 11.76 -5.53 10.00
C GLY A 194 12.10 -5.14 8.57
N GLN A 195 12.93 -5.95 7.93
CA GLN A 195 13.40 -5.68 6.56
C GLN A 195 12.33 -5.93 5.49
N THR A 196 11.32 -6.72 5.81
CA THR A 196 10.17 -7.02 4.96
C THR A 196 9.07 -5.96 5.05
N GLN A 197 9.10 -5.10 6.06
CA GLN A 197 8.03 -4.16 6.40
C GLN A 197 6.65 -4.85 6.52
N PHE A 198 6.63 -6.04 7.09
CA PHE A 198 5.38 -6.75 7.36
C PHE A 198 4.60 -6.10 8.50
N MET A 199 3.29 -5.96 8.31
CA MET A 199 2.39 -5.77 9.45
C MET A 199 2.38 -7.04 10.32
N PRO A 200 2.06 -6.93 11.63
CA PRO A 200 2.02 -8.10 12.51
C PRO A 200 1.19 -9.27 11.99
N SER A 201 0.03 -9.01 11.41
CA SER A 201 -0.80 -10.03 10.75
C SER A 201 -0.07 -10.72 9.60
N SER A 202 0.62 -9.95 8.75
CA SER A 202 1.42 -10.50 7.65
C SER A 202 2.60 -11.33 8.16
N TYR A 203 3.23 -10.90 9.27
CA TYR A 203 4.30 -11.66 9.93
C TYR A 203 3.80 -13.02 10.39
N LEU A 204 2.70 -13.06 11.14
CA LEU A 204 2.13 -14.32 11.64
C LEU A 204 1.76 -15.28 10.51
N ALA A 205 1.23 -14.76 9.41
CA ALA A 205 0.79 -15.55 8.26
C ALA A 205 1.94 -16.01 7.34
N HIS A 206 2.99 -15.18 7.17
CA HIS A 206 3.92 -15.39 6.06
C HIS A 206 5.40 -15.44 6.45
N ALA A 207 5.80 -14.95 7.64
CA ALA A 207 7.20 -15.01 8.04
C ALA A 207 7.70 -16.46 8.15
N GLN A 208 8.92 -16.70 7.69
CA GLN A 208 9.55 -18.02 7.61
C GLN A 208 10.80 -18.07 8.49
N ASP A 209 10.96 -19.18 9.18
CA ASP A 209 12.22 -19.65 9.75
C ASP A 209 12.92 -20.50 8.67
N TYR A 210 13.82 -19.90 7.92
CA TYR A 210 14.42 -20.57 6.77
C TYR A 210 15.73 -21.28 7.14
N ASP A 211 16.48 -20.76 8.11
CA ASP A 211 17.72 -21.36 8.61
C ASP A 211 17.47 -22.43 9.69
N GLY A 212 16.24 -22.52 10.23
CA GLY A 212 15.82 -23.57 11.15
C GLY A 212 16.27 -23.33 12.58
N ASP A 213 16.55 -22.10 12.98
CA ASP A 213 16.97 -21.74 14.35
C ASP A 213 15.79 -21.65 15.36
N GLY A 214 14.56 -21.86 14.91
CA GLY A 214 13.32 -21.76 15.67
C GLY A 214 12.72 -20.36 15.73
N ARG A 215 13.30 -19.39 15.03
CA ARG A 215 12.85 -18.00 14.97
C ARG A 215 12.46 -17.63 13.54
N ARG A 216 11.67 -16.58 13.41
CA ARG A 216 11.31 -15.97 12.12
C ARG A 216 11.87 -14.55 12.08
N ASP A 217 13.22 -14.42 12.07
CA ASP A 217 13.89 -13.14 12.25
C ASP A 217 13.94 -12.32 10.96
N ILE A 218 12.86 -11.58 10.71
CA ILE A 218 12.79 -10.64 9.57
C ILE A 218 13.58 -9.34 9.81
N TRP A 219 14.24 -9.18 10.96
CA TRP A 219 15.04 -7.98 11.28
C TRP A 219 16.51 -8.17 10.94
N ASN A 220 17.09 -9.33 11.26
CA ASN A 220 18.55 -9.53 11.21
C ASN A 220 18.97 -10.73 10.35
N THR A 221 18.11 -11.75 10.17
CA THR A 221 18.43 -12.99 9.46
C THR A 221 18.00 -12.91 7.99
N LEU A 222 18.96 -12.65 7.07
CA LEU A 222 18.64 -12.46 5.65
C LEU A 222 17.95 -13.67 5.00
N PRO A 223 18.32 -14.93 5.26
CA PRO A 223 17.58 -16.08 4.75
C PRO A 223 16.08 -16.03 5.10
N ASP A 224 15.73 -15.66 6.34
CA ASP A 224 14.34 -15.51 6.79
C ASP A 224 13.64 -14.36 6.09
N VAL A 225 14.34 -13.23 5.93
CA VAL A 225 13.82 -12.06 5.19
C VAL A 225 13.46 -12.46 3.76
N PHE A 226 14.38 -13.11 3.04
CA PHE A 226 14.17 -13.49 1.65
C PHE A 226 13.09 -14.56 1.50
N ALA A 227 13.10 -15.57 2.37
CA ALA A 227 12.08 -16.61 2.37
C ALA A 227 10.69 -16.05 2.73
N SER A 228 10.61 -15.12 3.68
CA SER A 228 9.35 -14.47 4.06
C SER A 228 8.77 -13.66 2.91
N ILE A 229 9.59 -12.87 2.19
CA ILE A 229 9.15 -12.15 0.99
C ILE A 229 8.64 -13.12 -0.08
N ALA A 230 9.39 -14.19 -0.35
CA ALA A 230 9.01 -15.18 -1.36
C ALA A 230 7.72 -15.91 -0.97
N ASN A 231 7.59 -16.33 0.28
CA ASN A 231 6.41 -17.00 0.82
C ASN A 231 5.16 -16.10 0.73
N TYR A 232 5.30 -14.82 1.05
CA TYR A 232 4.23 -13.84 0.90
C TYR A 232 3.70 -13.81 -0.55
N LEU A 233 4.60 -13.63 -1.52
CA LEU A 233 4.21 -13.58 -2.94
C LEU A 233 3.55 -14.88 -3.40
N THR A 234 4.06 -16.03 -2.96
CA THR A 234 3.48 -17.35 -3.26
C THR A 234 2.05 -17.47 -2.70
N ALA A 235 1.84 -17.06 -1.45
CA ALA A 235 0.52 -17.03 -0.82
C ALA A 235 -0.47 -16.11 -1.55
N TYR A 236 0.04 -15.04 -2.18
CA TYR A 236 -0.77 -14.13 -3.02
C TYR A 236 -0.81 -14.55 -4.49
N GLY A 237 -0.49 -15.80 -4.81
CA GLY A 237 -0.71 -16.39 -6.13
C GLY A 237 0.38 -16.15 -7.16
N TRP A 238 1.62 -15.86 -6.73
CA TRP A 238 2.77 -15.78 -7.63
C TRP A 238 2.96 -17.10 -8.37
N LYS A 239 3.20 -17.01 -9.68
CA LYS A 239 3.45 -18.15 -10.56
C LYS A 239 4.85 -18.03 -11.19
N ASN A 240 5.61 -19.11 -11.17
CA ASN A 240 6.99 -19.15 -11.64
C ASN A 240 7.15 -19.17 -13.17
N ASP A 241 6.07 -19.47 -13.91
CA ASP A 241 6.05 -19.57 -15.38
C ASP A 241 5.79 -18.23 -16.09
N GLN A 242 5.67 -17.15 -15.34
CA GLN A 242 5.38 -15.83 -15.90
C GLN A 242 6.09 -14.70 -15.15
N THR A 243 6.33 -13.60 -15.85
CA THR A 243 6.79 -12.34 -15.27
C THR A 243 5.63 -11.51 -14.70
N TRP A 244 5.91 -10.35 -14.14
CA TRP A 244 4.91 -9.41 -13.61
C TRP A 244 4.11 -8.70 -14.72
N GLY A 245 4.72 -8.44 -15.88
CA GLY A 245 4.12 -7.68 -16.98
C GLY A 245 5.13 -7.28 -18.05
N ARG A 246 4.73 -6.35 -18.92
CA ARG A 246 5.60 -5.77 -19.95
C ARG A 246 5.11 -4.40 -20.41
N GLU A 247 6.04 -3.53 -20.80
CA GLU A 247 5.72 -2.27 -21.47
C GLU A 247 5.17 -2.56 -22.89
N VAL A 248 4.15 -1.78 -23.31
CA VAL A 248 3.48 -1.95 -24.59
C VAL A 248 3.23 -0.62 -25.27
N LYS A 249 3.15 -0.65 -26.61
CA LYS A 249 2.63 0.43 -27.44
C LYS A 249 1.13 0.26 -27.64
N ILE A 250 0.42 1.35 -27.46
CA ILE A 250 -1.04 1.43 -27.64
C ILE A 250 -1.33 2.05 -29.00
N PRO A 251 -2.39 1.59 -29.72
CA PRO A 251 -2.76 2.15 -31.02
C PRO A 251 -3.21 3.61 -30.92
N ALA A 252 -3.32 4.28 -32.07
CA ALA A 252 -3.93 5.59 -32.17
C ALA A 252 -5.35 5.55 -31.58
N GLY A 253 -5.72 6.58 -30.80
CA GLY A 253 -6.97 6.62 -30.02
C GLY A 253 -6.72 6.51 -28.51
N GLY A 254 -5.56 6.00 -28.11
CA GLY A 254 -5.04 6.08 -26.75
C GLY A 254 -5.54 5.00 -25.80
N ALA A 255 -4.82 4.88 -24.70
CA ALA A 255 -5.03 3.87 -23.68
C ALA A 255 -6.37 4.03 -22.91
N THR A 256 -6.89 5.25 -22.83
CA THR A 256 -8.16 5.51 -22.14
C THR A 256 -9.35 4.88 -22.86
N GLN A 257 -9.45 5.12 -24.17
CA GLN A 257 -10.52 4.56 -25.00
C GLN A 257 -10.41 3.02 -25.07
N LEU A 258 -9.19 2.53 -25.21
CA LEU A 258 -8.91 1.09 -25.22
C LEU A 258 -9.31 0.43 -23.89
N ALA A 259 -8.95 1.02 -22.76
CA ALA A 259 -9.34 0.52 -21.45
C ALA A 259 -10.85 0.52 -21.25
N ALA A 260 -11.53 1.60 -21.65
CA ALA A 260 -12.98 1.70 -21.58
C ALA A 260 -13.69 0.62 -22.43
N SER A 261 -13.15 0.25 -23.59
CA SER A 261 -13.72 -0.79 -24.46
C SER A 261 -13.59 -2.20 -23.89
N VAL A 262 -12.60 -2.43 -23.03
CA VAL A 262 -12.40 -3.73 -22.35
C VAL A 262 -13.14 -3.78 -21.01
N GLY A 263 -13.27 -2.64 -20.32
CA GLY A 263 -13.86 -2.54 -18.98
C GLY A 263 -12.85 -2.70 -17.85
N PHE A 264 -13.25 -2.28 -16.63
CA PHE A 264 -12.41 -2.29 -15.45
C PHE A 264 -12.81 -3.38 -14.46
N ARG A 265 -11.86 -3.83 -13.64
CA ARG A 265 -12.11 -4.80 -12.57
C ARG A 265 -13.06 -4.23 -11.52
N GLN A 266 -13.95 -5.08 -10.99
CA GLN A 266 -14.92 -4.70 -9.96
C GLN A 266 -14.47 -5.12 -8.55
N SER A 267 -13.45 -5.95 -8.43
CA SER A 267 -12.95 -6.52 -7.17
C SER A 267 -11.45 -6.30 -6.98
N GLY A 268 -10.97 -6.58 -5.79
CA GLY A 268 -9.60 -6.35 -5.38
C GLY A 268 -9.41 -5.02 -4.65
N CYS A 269 -8.18 -4.70 -4.30
CA CYS A 269 -7.83 -3.43 -3.66
C CYS A 269 -8.02 -2.24 -4.63
N ARG A 270 -7.94 -1.00 -4.13
CA ARG A 270 -8.18 0.20 -4.95
C ARG A 270 -7.39 0.18 -6.26
N ALA A 271 -6.08 -0.04 -6.20
CA ALA A 271 -5.24 -0.08 -7.41
C ALA A 271 -5.64 -1.22 -8.37
N ALA A 272 -6.01 -2.39 -7.87
CA ALA A 272 -6.47 -3.49 -8.73
C ALA A 272 -7.72 -3.13 -9.52
N ARG A 273 -8.64 -2.34 -8.95
CA ARG A 273 -9.87 -1.87 -9.63
C ARG A 273 -9.62 -0.81 -10.71
N GLU A 274 -8.44 -0.19 -10.73
CA GLU A 274 -8.02 0.74 -11.78
C GLU A 274 -7.47 0.01 -13.02
N LEU A 275 -7.23 -1.30 -12.94
CA LEU A 275 -6.83 -2.14 -14.07
C LEU A 275 -8.05 -2.56 -14.90
N THR A 276 -7.83 -2.78 -16.20
CA THR A 276 -8.87 -3.43 -17.02
C THR A 276 -9.11 -4.88 -16.55
N VAL A 277 -10.27 -5.43 -16.87
CA VAL A 277 -10.46 -6.89 -16.74
C VAL A 277 -9.38 -7.61 -17.56
N PRO A 278 -8.88 -8.77 -17.09
CA PRO A 278 -7.83 -9.48 -17.82
C PRO A 278 -8.44 -10.13 -19.07
N VAL A 279 -7.84 -9.86 -20.23
CA VAL A 279 -8.17 -10.52 -21.50
C VAL A 279 -6.91 -11.12 -22.13
N SER A 280 -7.07 -12.10 -23.04
CA SER A 280 -5.94 -12.81 -23.65
C SER A 280 -5.00 -11.88 -24.42
N LEU A 281 -3.72 -12.23 -24.50
CA LEU A 281 -2.75 -11.51 -25.32
C LEU A 281 -3.17 -11.46 -26.80
N ALA A 282 -3.84 -12.49 -27.29
CA ALA A 282 -4.41 -12.51 -28.64
C ALA A 282 -5.47 -11.40 -28.82
N LYS A 283 -6.34 -11.22 -27.80
CA LYS A 283 -7.33 -10.12 -27.79
C LYS A 283 -6.65 -8.75 -27.77
N TRP A 284 -5.63 -8.55 -26.92
CA TRP A 284 -4.84 -7.31 -26.92
C TRP A 284 -4.18 -7.05 -28.28
N GLN A 285 -3.62 -8.09 -28.88
CA GLN A 285 -3.01 -8.02 -30.23
C GLN A 285 -4.04 -7.58 -31.28
N SER A 286 -5.28 -8.15 -31.27
CA SER A 286 -6.36 -7.79 -32.20
C SER A 286 -6.84 -6.36 -32.00
N LEU A 287 -6.75 -5.83 -30.79
CA LEU A 287 -7.03 -4.44 -30.45
C LEU A 287 -5.89 -3.46 -30.82
N GLY A 288 -4.85 -3.94 -31.48
CA GLY A 288 -3.75 -3.12 -31.99
C GLY A 288 -2.61 -2.90 -31.01
N VAL A 289 -2.63 -3.52 -29.81
CA VAL A 289 -1.53 -3.44 -28.85
C VAL A 289 -0.31 -4.20 -29.38
N ARG A 290 0.88 -3.64 -29.18
CA ARG A 290 2.17 -4.18 -29.63
C ARG A 290 3.19 -4.16 -28.48
N THR A 291 4.25 -4.92 -28.60
CA THR A 291 5.42 -4.79 -27.69
C THR A 291 5.96 -3.36 -27.73
N ALA A 292 6.79 -2.99 -26.73
CA ALA A 292 7.47 -1.69 -26.72
C ALA A 292 8.31 -1.43 -27.99
N ALA A 293 8.85 -2.49 -28.63
CA ALA A 293 9.52 -2.42 -29.92
C ALA A 293 8.57 -2.21 -31.12
N GLY A 294 7.27 -2.43 -30.94
CA GLY A 294 6.27 -2.34 -32.02
C GLY A 294 5.96 -3.69 -32.68
N GLU A 295 6.50 -4.77 -32.15
CA GLU A 295 6.30 -6.12 -32.65
C GLU A 295 5.00 -6.75 -32.15
N THR A 296 4.64 -7.91 -32.68
CA THR A 296 3.51 -8.70 -32.21
C THR A 296 3.71 -9.16 -30.75
N LEU A 297 2.62 -9.23 -29.98
CA LEU A 297 2.65 -9.82 -28.65
C LEU A 297 2.96 -11.33 -28.73
N PRO A 298 3.56 -11.91 -27.68
CA PRO A 298 3.85 -13.35 -27.66
C PRO A 298 2.59 -14.21 -27.86
N LYS A 299 2.72 -15.25 -28.67
CA LYS A 299 1.66 -16.23 -28.91
C LYS A 299 1.64 -17.29 -27.80
N VAL A 300 1.26 -16.88 -26.61
CA VAL A 300 1.11 -17.76 -25.44
C VAL A 300 -0.29 -17.59 -24.86
N ASP A 301 -0.87 -18.65 -24.33
CA ASP A 301 -2.15 -18.61 -23.63
C ASP A 301 -1.97 -17.91 -22.25
N ARG A 302 -2.13 -16.60 -22.27
CA ARG A 302 -2.00 -15.76 -21.09
C ARG A 302 -2.92 -14.57 -21.19
N SER A 303 -3.58 -14.27 -20.07
CA SER A 303 -4.37 -13.05 -19.93
C SER A 303 -3.56 -11.94 -19.26
N ALA A 304 -3.89 -10.70 -19.61
CA ALA A 304 -3.27 -9.50 -19.06
C ALA A 304 -4.31 -8.41 -18.86
N SER A 305 -4.05 -7.52 -17.90
CA SER A 305 -4.78 -6.27 -17.71
C SER A 305 -3.94 -5.10 -18.20
N LEU A 306 -4.58 -4.07 -18.71
CA LEU A 306 -3.91 -2.83 -19.09
C LEU A 306 -3.73 -1.93 -17.86
N LEU A 307 -2.48 -1.52 -17.63
CA LEU A 307 -2.09 -0.48 -16.69
C LEU A 307 -1.67 0.76 -17.47
N ARG A 308 -2.19 1.91 -17.10
CA ARG A 308 -1.76 3.22 -17.59
C ARG A 308 -0.85 3.88 -16.55
N ALA A 309 0.35 4.25 -16.94
CA ALA A 309 1.33 4.91 -16.08
C ALA A 309 1.92 6.11 -16.81
N GLY A 310 1.28 7.28 -16.66
CA GLY A 310 1.68 8.50 -17.35
C GLY A 310 1.64 8.36 -18.88
N ALA A 311 2.78 8.59 -19.51
CA ALA A 311 2.96 8.42 -20.96
C ALA A 311 3.12 6.97 -21.40
N LYS A 312 3.35 6.03 -20.46
CA LYS A 312 3.59 4.62 -20.72
C LYS A 312 2.37 3.77 -20.41
N SER A 313 2.32 2.62 -21.07
CA SER A 313 1.30 1.59 -20.83
C SER A 313 1.96 0.23 -20.67
N TYR A 314 1.36 -0.60 -19.83
CA TYR A 314 1.86 -1.94 -19.53
C TYR A 314 0.71 -2.94 -19.62
N LEU A 315 1.00 -4.12 -20.15
CA LEU A 315 0.19 -5.30 -19.91
C LEU A 315 0.73 -6.00 -18.68
N VAL A 316 -0.07 -6.07 -17.63
CA VAL A 316 0.31 -6.70 -16.36
C VAL A 316 -0.37 -8.05 -16.22
N TYR A 317 0.37 -9.04 -15.71
CA TYR A 317 -0.07 -10.43 -15.56
C TYR A 317 -0.51 -10.73 -14.13
N ASN A 318 -0.90 -11.95 -13.84
CA ASN A 318 -1.33 -12.37 -12.52
C ASN A 318 -0.29 -12.07 -11.41
N ASN A 319 1.01 -12.18 -11.70
CA ASN A 319 2.06 -11.87 -10.73
C ASN A 319 2.08 -10.40 -10.28
N TYR A 320 1.52 -9.50 -11.08
CA TYR A 320 1.34 -8.11 -10.68
C TYR A 320 0.31 -7.97 -9.55
N ASP A 321 -0.68 -8.85 -9.52
CA ASP A 321 -1.66 -8.88 -8.42
C ASP A 321 -1.01 -9.29 -7.10
N SER A 322 -0.02 -10.20 -7.13
CA SER A 322 0.79 -10.55 -5.95
C SER A 322 1.60 -9.36 -5.43
N LEU A 323 2.14 -8.52 -6.34
CA LEU A 323 2.81 -7.27 -5.95
C LEU A 323 1.83 -6.23 -5.36
N LEU A 324 0.61 -6.13 -5.91
CA LEU A 324 -0.46 -5.30 -5.33
C LEU A 324 -0.94 -5.84 -3.98
N GLY A 325 -0.86 -7.14 -3.75
CA GLY A 325 -1.11 -7.75 -2.45
C GLY A 325 -0.11 -7.27 -1.40
N TYR A 326 1.17 -7.14 -1.78
CA TYR A 326 2.22 -6.62 -0.89
C TYR A 326 2.00 -5.15 -0.55
N ASN A 327 1.73 -4.33 -1.57
CA ASN A 327 1.36 -2.92 -1.39
C ASN A 327 0.39 -2.50 -2.50
N CYS A 328 -0.82 -2.12 -2.11
CA CYS A 328 -1.89 -1.75 -3.04
C CYS A 328 -1.68 -0.36 -3.67
N ALA A 329 -0.57 -0.21 -4.40
CA ALA A 329 -0.25 1.02 -5.13
C ALA A 329 0.47 0.68 -6.44
N HIS A 330 -0.06 1.17 -7.58
CA HIS A 330 0.57 0.96 -8.88
C HIS A 330 2.00 1.49 -8.95
N ALA A 331 2.27 2.63 -8.32
CA ALA A 331 3.61 3.20 -8.27
C ALA A 331 4.63 2.23 -7.63
N TYR A 332 4.23 1.58 -6.54
CA TYR A 332 5.04 0.57 -5.86
C TYR A 332 5.21 -0.69 -6.72
N ALA A 333 4.10 -1.31 -7.12
CA ALA A 333 4.14 -2.59 -7.85
C ALA A 333 4.92 -2.47 -9.17
N LEU A 334 4.73 -1.35 -9.90
CA LEU A 334 5.48 -1.07 -11.13
C LEU A 334 6.97 -0.84 -10.84
N ALA A 335 7.32 -0.11 -9.77
CA ALA A 335 8.71 0.10 -9.40
C ALA A 335 9.41 -1.21 -9.03
N VAL A 336 8.76 -2.11 -8.27
CA VAL A 336 9.28 -3.46 -7.98
C VAL A 336 9.52 -4.23 -9.28
N GLY A 337 8.52 -4.29 -10.17
CA GLY A 337 8.64 -4.99 -11.44
C GLY A 337 9.79 -4.46 -12.30
N LEU A 338 9.85 -3.14 -12.50
CA LEU A 338 10.92 -2.49 -13.29
C LEU A 338 12.30 -2.62 -12.65
N LEU A 339 12.40 -2.65 -11.31
CA LEU A 339 13.66 -2.91 -10.62
C LEU A 339 14.10 -4.35 -10.83
N SER A 340 13.19 -5.31 -10.68
CA SER A 340 13.49 -6.73 -10.88
C SER A 340 14.03 -7.02 -12.28
N ASP A 341 13.49 -6.35 -13.31
CA ASP A 341 13.96 -6.46 -14.70
C ASP A 341 15.39 -5.90 -14.90
N ARG A 342 15.83 -4.96 -14.04
CA ARG A 342 17.18 -4.36 -14.12
C ARG A 342 18.24 -5.09 -13.28
N ILE A 343 17.82 -6.00 -12.42
CA ILE A 343 18.70 -6.84 -11.57
C ILE A 343 19.16 -8.09 -12.35
N ASN A 344 18.35 -8.57 -13.29
CA ASN A 344 18.62 -9.77 -14.12
C ASN A 344 19.73 -9.55 -15.14
#